data_1438cce1c0df7513e8545100910e3574
#
_entry.id   1438cce1c0df7513e8545100910e3574
#
_cell.length_a   1.000
_cell.length_b   1.000
_cell.length_c   1.000
_cell.angle_alpha   90.00
_cell.angle_beta   90.00
_cell.angle_gamma   90.00
#
_symmetry.space_group_name_H-M   'P 1'
#
loop_
_entity.id
_entity.type
_entity.pdbx_description
1 polymer ?
#
loop_
_entity_poly.entity_id
_entity_poly.type
_entity_poly.pdbx_seq_one_letter_code
_entity_poly.pdbx_strand_id
1 'polypeptide(L)'
;DAVDLLEEDEVYVTEGLCDLGNTNSSFQSYLANLGINSNYFYPISTINSTNYMTIGNSISKISQNSYKLYASSPWDLDTSTLGWPCYISPSVIYWEAVSRNRRNNEEFRGILGQQGGLVQYQSPVVEFNKKTRQLLLTKKVNTASWDIQTSSWIMNDNYTKQSENTILSDDGNSRLHLRISKYIPVILKQFIGRKITDKLCDDI
;
A
#
# COMPACT_ATOMS: atom_id res chain seq x y z
N ASP A 1 -4.43 7.69 23.43
CA ASP A 1 -5.19 6.60 22.78
C ASP A 1 -4.20 5.72 22.03
N ALA A 2 -4.58 4.49 21.62
CA ALA A 2 -3.65 3.55 20.97
C ALA A 2 -3.09 4.08 19.64
N VAL A 3 -3.77 5.02 19.02
CA VAL A 3 -3.33 5.67 17.77
C VAL A 3 -2.33 6.78 18.05
N ASP A 4 -2.46 7.48 19.18
CA ASP A 4 -1.53 8.52 19.59
C ASP A 4 -0.14 7.92 19.84
N LEU A 5 -0.06 6.65 20.31
CA LEU A 5 1.19 5.92 20.47
C LEU A 5 1.90 5.62 19.15
N LEU A 6 1.18 5.55 18.02
CA LEU A 6 1.78 5.37 16.70
C LEU A 6 2.40 6.67 16.16
N GLU A 7 2.04 7.83 16.70
CA GLU A 7 2.67 9.11 16.39
C GLU A 7 4.01 9.30 17.11
N GLU A 8 4.26 8.53 18.16
CA GLU A 8 5.53 8.50 18.87
C GLU A 8 6.54 7.58 18.15
N ASP A 9 7.10 8.04 17.05
CA ASP A 9 8.08 7.32 16.22
C ASP A 9 9.33 6.81 16.96
N GLU A 10 9.55 7.27 18.20
CA GLU A 10 10.69 6.84 19.02
C GLU A 10 10.49 5.44 19.62
N VAL A 11 9.25 4.96 19.73
CA VAL A 11 8.91 3.69 20.40
C VAL A 11 8.64 2.56 19.41
N TYR A 12 8.05 2.86 18.25
CA TYR A 12 7.67 1.84 17.28
C TYR A 12 8.07 2.20 15.85
N VAL A 13 8.87 1.33 15.21
CA VAL A 13 9.15 1.44 13.77
C VAL A 13 8.04 0.77 12.99
N THR A 14 6.94 1.49 12.76
CA THR A 14 5.82 1.03 11.94
C THR A 14 6.06 1.41 10.48
N GLU A 15 5.97 0.45 9.57
CA GLU A 15 6.21 0.69 8.13
C GLU A 15 4.92 1.12 7.41
N GLY A 16 3.76 0.73 7.91
CA GLY A 16 2.51 1.05 7.25
C GLY A 16 1.26 0.83 8.10
N LEU A 17 0.15 1.30 7.56
CA LEU A 17 -1.17 1.22 8.16
C LEU A 17 -2.04 0.22 7.38
N CYS A 18 -3.10 -0.28 8.02
CA CYS A 18 -4.10 -1.13 7.38
C CYS A 18 -5.48 -0.77 7.93
N ASP A 19 -6.47 -0.57 7.05
CA ASP A 19 -7.86 -0.29 7.46
C ASP A 19 -8.67 -1.54 7.78
N LEU A 20 -8.08 -2.73 7.55
CA LEU A 20 -8.72 -4.03 7.76
C LEU A 20 -10.13 -4.13 7.11
N GLY A 21 -10.35 -3.38 6.02
CA GLY A 21 -11.61 -3.36 5.30
C GLY A 21 -12.65 -2.39 5.85
N ASN A 22 -12.28 -1.51 6.77
CA ASN A 22 -13.17 -0.42 7.16
C ASN A 22 -13.24 0.64 6.06
N THR A 23 -14.35 0.67 5.33
CA THR A 23 -14.57 1.57 4.20
C THR A 23 -15.30 2.87 4.55
N ASN A 24 -15.39 3.20 5.84
CA ASN A 24 -15.89 4.50 6.27
C ASN A 24 -14.92 5.61 5.82
N SER A 25 -15.39 6.54 5.00
CA SER A 25 -14.54 7.57 4.39
C SER A 25 -13.89 8.52 5.41
N SER A 26 -14.56 8.78 6.54
CA SER A 26 -14.00 9.62 7.61
C SER A 26 -12.84 8.90 8.30
N PHE A 27 -13.00 7.61 8.60
CA PHE A 27 -11.95 6.79 9.18
C PHE A 27 -10.76 6.64 8.23
N GLN A 28 -11.01 6.34 6.94
CA GLN A 28 -9.96 6.23 5.93
C GLN A 28 -9.23 7.57 5.71
N SER A 29 -9.94 8.69 5.74
CA SER A 29 -9.32 10.04 5.67
C SER A 29 -8.47 10.34 6.89
N TYR A 30 -8.89 9.90 8.09
CA TYR A 30 -8.07 10.00 9.29
C TYR A 30 -6.78 9.18 9.17
N LEU A 31 -6.86 7.91 8.77
CA LEU A 31 -5.67 7.08 8.53
C LEU A 31 -4.78 7.65 7.41
N ALA A 32 -5.36 8.25 6.37
CA ALA A 32 -4.61 8.89 5.30
C ALA A 32 -3.80 10.09 5.82
N ASN A 33 -4.39 10.93 6.68
CA ASN A 33 -3.70 12.05 7.32
C ASN A 33 -2.60 11.55 8.25
N LEU A 34 -2.87 10.53 9.06
CA LEU A 34 -1.88 9.90 9.92
C LEU A 34 -0.70 9.36 9.10
N GLY A 35 -0.97 8.61 8.01
CA GLY A 35 0.06 8.11 7.12
C GLY A 35 0.92 9.23 6.51
N ILE A 36 0.30 10.35 6.12
CA ILE A 36 1.01 11.50 5.56
C ILE A 36 1.90 12.16 6.61
N ASN A 37 1.39 12.40 7.80
CA ASN A 37 2.08 13.15 8.86
C ASN A 37 3.20 12.32 9.50
N SER A 38 2.96 11.03 9.75
CA SER A 38 3.90 10.15 10.46
C SER A 38 4.71 9.24 9.54
N ASN A 39 4.75 9.52 8.24
CA ASN A 39 5.53 8.77 7.26
C ASN A 39 5.19 7.27 7.19
N TYR A 40 3.89 6.92 7.27
CA TYR A 40 3.41 5.54 7.06
C TYR A 40 2.85 5.36 5.65
N PHE A 41 3.14 4.21 5.03
CA PHE A 41 2.46 3.81 3.81
C PHE A 41 1.08 3.24 4.13
N TYR A 42 0.04 3.73 3.47
CA TYR A 42 -1.32 3.32 3.73
C TYR A 42 -2.02 2.81 2.47
N PRO A 43 -2.17 1.47 2.29
CA PRO A 43 -3.06 0.89 1.31
C PRO A 43 -4.52 1.02 1.77
N ILE A 44 -5.31 1.68 0.94
CA ILE A 44 -6.72 2.00 1.19
C ILE A 44 -7.59 0.90 0.58
N SER A 45 -8.48 0.31 1.35
CA SER A 45 -9.50 -0.61 0.84
C SER A 45 -10.61 0.16 0.12
N THR A 46 -10.90 -0.24 -1.12
CA THR A 46 -12.10 0.23 -1.80
C THR A 46 -13.35 -0.36 -1.17
N ILE A 47 -14.51 0.24 -1.41
CA ILE A 47 -15.78 -0.35 -0.98
C ILE A 47 -16.00 -1.71 -1.66
N ASN A 48 -16.54 -2.68 -0.93
CA ASN A 48 -16.91 -3.98 -1.46
C ASN A 48 -18.12 -3.82 -2.39
N SER A 49 -17.89 -3.79 -3.69
CA SER A 49 -18.91 -3.58 -4.71
C SER A 49 -18.46 -4.18 -6.05
N THR A 50 -19.42 -4.63 -6.84
CA THR A 50 -19.21 -5.04 -8.25
C THR A 50 -19.28 -3.85 -9.21
N ASN A 51 -19.78 -2.71 -8.77
CA ASN A 51 -19.93 -1.52 -9.60
C ASN A 51 -18.67 -0.62 -9.51
N TYR A 52 -17.94 -0.54 -10.63
CA TYR A 52 -16.71 0.25 -10.71
C TYR A 52 -16.90 1.75 -10.41
N MET A 53 -18.06 2.32 -10.73
CA MET A 53 -18.35 3.74 -10.42
C MET A 53 -18.45 3.96 -8.91
N THR A 54 -19.10 3.04 -8.20
CA THR A 54 -19.21 3.08 -6.74
C THR A 54 -17.82 2.94 -6.10
N ILE A 55 -17.01 2.01 -6.62
CA ILE A 55 -15.61 1.81 -6.19
C ILE A 55 -14.78 3.08 -6.41
N GLY A 56 -14.77 3.62 -7.62
CA GLY A 56 -14.01 4.82 -7.93
C GLY A 56 -14.45 6.04 -7.13
N ASN A 57 -15.76 6.21 -6.93
CA ASN A 57 -16.31 7.31 -6.15
C ASN A 57 -15.97 7.19 -4.65
N SER A 58 -15.87 5.97 -4.11
CA SER A 58 -15.45 5.78 -2.70
C SER A 58 -14.05 6.35 -2.46
N ILE A 59 -13.12 6.08 -3.36
CA ILE A 59 -11.74 6.60 -3.27
C ILE A 59 -11.66 8.11 -3.56
N SER A 60 -12.53 8.62 -4.43
CA SER A 60 -12.59 10.07 -4.68
C SER A 60 -13.05 10.89 -3.46
N LYS A 61 -13.72 10.28 -2.48
CA LYS A 61 -14.08 10.93 -1.21
C LYS A 61 -12.89 11.16 -0.30
N ILE A 62 -11.83 10.40 -0.47
CA ILE A 62 -10.58 10.59 0.25
C ILE A 62 -9.77 11.62 -0.54
N SER A 63 -9.83 12.89 -0.10
CA SER A 63 -9.25 14.02 -0.83
C SER A 63 -7.73 14.09 -0.79
N GLN A 64 -7.11 13.38 0.14
CA GLN A 64 -5.65 13.39 0.33
C GLN A 64 -4.93 12.91 -0.94
N ASN A 65 -3.95 13.69 -1.35
CA ASN A 65 -3.11 13.46 -2.52
C ASN A 65 -1.65 13.23 -2.05
N SER A 66 -1.20 11.98 -2.07
CA SER A 66 0.13 11.65 -1.58
C SER A 66 0.65 10.34 -2.16
N TYR A 67 1.98 10.28 -2.34
CA TYR A 67 2.70 9.06 -2.69
C TYR A 67 2.69 7.99 -1.56
N LYS A 68 2.28 8.36 -0.35
CA LYS A 68 2.16 7.45 0.80
C LYS A 68 0.85 6.65 0.79
N LEU A 69 -0.05 6.98 -0.13
CA LEU A 69 -1.38 6.38 -0.23
C LEU A 69 -1.49 5.50 -1.49
N TYR A 70 -2.10 4.35 -1.34
CA TYR A 70 -2.32 3.39 -2.42
C TYR A 70 -3.75 2.85 -2.32
N ALA A 71 -4.49 2.78 -3.41
CA ALA A 71 -5.83 2.21 -3.39
C ALA A 71 -5.93 1.03 -4.35
N SER A 72 -6.57 -0.05 -3.92
CA SER A 72 -6.72 -1.26 -4.74
C SER A 72 -8.11 -1.89 -4.63
N SER A 73 -8.43 -2.70 -5.63
CA SER A 73 -9.66 -3.46 -5.81
C SER A 73 -9.33 -4.71 -6.66
N PRO A 74 -10.10 -5.79 -6.62
CA PRO A 74 -11.32 -6.03 -5.85
C PRO A 74 -11.06 -6.55 -4.44
N TRP A 75 -12.15 -6.82 -3.71
CA TRP A 75 -12.17 -7.67 -2.53
C TRP A 75 -12.12 -9.13 -2.94
N ASP A 76 -11.63 -10.00 -2.07
CA ASP A 76 -11.67 -11.45 -2.23
C ASP A 76 -12.73 -12.09 -1.32
N LEU A 77 -13.32 -13.17 -1.78
CA LEU A 77 -14.18 -14.03 -1.00
C LEU A 77 -13.45 -15.34 -0.70
N ASP A 78 -12.92 -15.46 0.50
CA ASP A 78 -12.30 -16.70 0.97
C ASP A 78 -13.35 -17.61 1.63
N THR A 79 -13.45 -18.84 1.13
CA THR A 79 -14.36 -19.87 1.66
C THR A 79 -13.62 -21.04 2.29
N SER A 80 -12.29 -21.06 2.24
CA SER A 80 -11.49 -22.25 2.57
C SER A 80 -10.79 -22.15 3.92
N THR A 81 -10.31 -20.97 4.29
CA THR A 81 -9.37 -20.83 5.42
C THR A 81 -10.06 -20.99 6.77
N LEU A 82 -11.26 -20.46 6.92
CA LEU A 82 -11.99 -20.44 8.19
C LEU A 82 -13.18 -21.41 8.24
N GLY A 83 -13.46 -22.12 7.16
CA GLY A 83 -14.63 -23.02 7.04
C GLY A 83 -15.97 -22.29 6.84
N TRP A 84 -15.97 -20.95 6.80
CA TRP A 84 -17.13 -20.12 6.41
C TRP A 84 -16.68 -18.97 5.50
N PRO A 85 -17.59 -18.46 4.65
CA PRO A 85 -17.24 -17.36 3.74
C PRO A 85 -16.82 -16.11 4.51
N CYS A 86 -15.68 -15.55 4.17
CA CYS A 86 -15.23 -14.25 4.68
C CYS A 86 -14.70 -13.36 3.54
N TYR A 87 -14.89 -12.04 3.68
CA TYR A 87 -14.35 -11.09 2.73
C TYR A 87 -12.99 -10.58 3.21
N ILE A 88 -11.98 -10.72 2.35
CA ILE A 88 -10.64 -10.20 2.59
C ILE A 88 -10.50 -8.85 1.88
N SER A 89 -10.11 -7.84 2.61
CA SER A 89 -10.00 -6.49 2.08
C SER A 89 -8.75 -6.29 1.20
N PRO A 90 -8.81 -5.39 0.21
CA PRO A 90 -7.68 -5.08 -0.65
C PRO A 90 -6.42 -4.62 0.09
N SER A 91 -6.56 -3.93 1.22
CA SER A 91 -5.41 -3.50 2.04
C SER A 91 -4.66 -4.69 2.67
N VAL A 92 -5.39 -5.72 3.09
CA VAL A 92 -4.80 -6.97 3.62
C VAL A 92 -4.11 -7.75 2.50
N ILE A 93 -4.74 -7.88 1.34
CA ILE A 93 -4.18 -8.53 0.15
C ILE A 93 -2.89 -7.84 -0.29
N TYR A 94 -2.87 -6.50 -0.27
CA TYR A 94 -1.68 -5.71 -0.57
C TYR A 94 -0.52 -6.05 0.39
N TRP A 95 -0.77 -6.02 1.71
CA TRP A 95 0.28 -6.32 2.69
C TRP A 95 0.74 -7.78 2.65
N GLU A 96 -0.13 -8.72 2.27
CA GLU A 96 0.25 -10.10 2.00
C GLU A 96 1.26 -10.17 0.84
N ALA A 97 0.98 -9.48 -0.28
CA ALA A 97 1.88 -9.43 -1.43
C ALA A 97 3.23 -8.78 -1.08
N VAL A 98 3.24 -7.68 -0.32
CA VAL A 98 4.47 -7.04 0.20
C VAL A 98 5.26 -8.03 1.06
N SER A 99 4.59 -8.73 1.98
CA SER A 99 5.23 -9.69 2.88
C SER A 99 5.84 -10.88 2.13
N ARG A 100 5.21 -11.31 1.04
CA ARG A 100 5.74 -12.35 0.17
C ARG A 100 6.98 -11.88 -0.57
N ASN A 101 6.95 -10.69 -1.16
CA ASN A 101 8.11 -10.10 -1.83
C ASN A 101 9.28 -9.95 -0.84
N ARG A 102 9.01 -9.55 0.40
CA ARG A 102 10.03 -9.47 1.45
C ARG A 102 10.68 -10.82 1.74
N ARG A 103 9.90 -11.91 1.84
CA ARG A 103 10.44 -13.26 2.01
C ARG A 103 11.32 -13.71 0.87
N ASN A 104 11.09 -13.18 -0.34
CA ASN A 104 11.88 -13.45 -1.53
C ASN A 104 13.09 -12.50 -1.70
N ASN A 105 13.40 -11.67 -0.70
CA ASN A 105 14.42 -10.62 -0.74
C ASN A 105 14.15 -9.52 -1.78
N GLU A 106 12.87 -9.27 -2.10
CA GLU A 106 12.41 -8.27 -3.07
C GLU A 106 11.50 -7.23 -2.38
N GLU A 107 11.84 -6.83 -1.16
CA GLU A 107 10.99 -6.04 -0.25
C GLU A 107 10.42 -4.76 -0.87
N PHE A 108 11.21 -4.06 -1.68
CA PHE A 108 10.80 -2.79 -2.30
C PHE A 108 10.37 -2.94 -3.76
N ARG A 109 10.19 -4.16 -4.21
CA ARG A 109 9.61 -4.39 -5.52
C ARG A 109 8.16 -3.90 -5.55
N GLY A 110 7.81 -3.14 -6.59
CA GLY A 110 6.43 -2.70 -6.81
C GLY A 110 5.48 -3.89 -6.95
N ILE A 111 4.27 -3.75 -6.41
CA ILE A 111 3.24 -4.79 -6.51
C ILE A 111 2.60 -4.72 -7.90
N LEU A 112 3.33 -5.22 -8.90
CA LEU A 112 2.98 -5.12 -10.32
C LEU A 112 3.43 -6.34 -11.10
N GLY A 113 2.57 -6.83 -11.99
CA GLY A 113 2.89 -7.86 -12.99
C GLY A 113 3.24 -9.23 -12.41
N GLN A 114 3.79 -10.09 -13.27
CA GLN A 114 4.01 -11.51 -12.94
C GLN A 114 5.04 -11.76 -11.85
N GLN A 115 5.99 -10.86 -11.64
CA GLN A 115 7.08 -11.10 -10.70
C GLN A 115 6.82 -10.53 -9.30
N GLY A 116 6.32 -9.29 -9.21
CA GLY A 116 6.08 -8.62 -7.92
C GLY A 116 4.62 -8.51 -7.55
N GLY A 117 3.72 -8.57 -8.52
CA GLY A 117 2.30 -8.31 -8.38
C GLY A 117 1.42 -9.54 -8.21
N LEU A 118 1.99 -10.71 -7.95
CA LEU A 118 1.18 -11.89 -7.62
C LEU A 118 0.33 -11.59 -6.38
N VAL A 119 -0.95 -11.90 -6.45
CA VAL A 119 -1.90 -11.74 -5.35
C VAL A 119 -2.71 -13.02 -5.20
N GLN A 120 -2.98 -13.40 -3.95
CA GLN A 120 -3.70 -14.62 -3.66
C GLN A 120 -5.19 -14.30 -3.54
N TYR A 121 -5.88 -14.32 -4.68
CA TYR A 121 -7.34 -14.34 -4.71
C TYR A 121 -7.84 -15.77 -4.83
N GLN A 122 -8.83 -16.14 -4.02
CA GLN A 122 -9.58 -17.38 -4.20
C GLN A 122 -10.78 -17.16 -5.11
N SER A 123 -11.57 -16.15 -4.80
CA SER A 123 -12.76 -15.77 -5.56
C SER A 123 -12.97 -14.26 -5.46
N PRO A 124 -12.32 -13.46 -6.31
CA PRO A 124 -12.51 -12.02 -6.28
C PRO A 124 -13.98 -11.67 -6.52
N VAL A 125 -14.50 -10.74 -5.74
CA VAL A 125 -15.90 -10.29 -5.78
C VAL A 125 -16.31 -9.82 -7.17
N VAL A 126 -15.34 -9.29 -7.93
CA VAL A 126 -15.55 -8.86 -9.32
C VAL A 126 -14.25 -8.97 -10.12
N GLU A 127 -14.36 -9.41 -11.36
CA GLU A 127 -13.29 -9.32 -12.34
C GLU A 127 -13.57 -8.17 -13.31
N PHE A 128 -12.63 -7.25 -13.44
CA PHE A 128 -12.76 -6.08 -14.29
C PHE A 128 -12.19 -6.33 -15.69
N ASN A 129 -12.96 -6.03 -16.71
CA ASN A 129 -12.46 -5.98 -18.08
C ASN A 129 -11.46 -4.82 -18.27
N LYS A 130 -10.66 -4.86 -19.33
CA LYS A 130 -9.61 -3.87 -19.61
C LYS A 130 -10.11 -2.42 -19.58
N LYS A 131 -11.29 -2.14 -20.15
CA LYS A 131 -11.87 -0.78 -20.18
C LYS A 131 -12.20 -0.29 -18.78
N THR A 132 -12.82 -1.13 -17.97
CA THR A 132 -13.17 -0.80 -16.58
C THR A 132 -11.93 -0.58 -15.72
N ARG A 133 -10.88 -1.40 -15.89
CA ARG A 133 -9.60 -1.20 -15.20
C ARG A 133 -8.98 0.16 -15.53
N GLN A 134 -8.99 0.54 -16.80
CA GLN A 134 -8.50 1.88 -17.21
C GLN A 134 -9.30 3.02 -16.57
N LEU A 135 -10.66 2.88 -16.49
CA LEU A 135 -11.49 3.87 -15.81
C LEU A 135 -11.21 3.95 -14.30
N LEU A 136 -10.99 2.82 -13.64
CA LEU A 136 -10.58 2.79 -12.24
C LEU A 136 -9.20 3.42 -12.02
N LEU A 137 -8.27 3.18 -12.94
CA LEU A 137 -6.93 3.77 -12.88
C LEU A 137 -6.96 5.30 -12.99
N THR A 138 -7.88 5.90 -13.76
CA THR A 138 -8.07 7.37 -13.77
C THR A 138 -8.47 7.92 -12.40
N LYS A 139 -9.03 7.08 -11.52
CA LYS A 139 -9.36 7.38 -10.12
C LYS A 139 -8.26 6.94 -9.14
N LYS A 140 -7.09 6.54 -9.66
CA LYS A 140 -5.97 5.99 -8.86
C LYS A 140 -6.36 4.75 -8.05
N VAL A 141 -7.21 3.90 -8.60
CA VAL A 141 -7.54 2.58 -8.06
C VAL A 141 -6.82 1.52 -8.88
N ASN A 142 -5.88 0.84 -8.27
CA ASN A 142 -5.13 -0.25 -8.88
C ASN A 142 -6.00 -1.53 -8.88
N THR A 143 -5.85 -2.36 -9.90
CA THR A 143 -6.72 -3.52 -10.10
C THR A 143 -5.93 -4.78 -10.38
N ALA A 144 -6.48 -5.92 -9.98
CA ALA A 144 -5.96 -7.22 -10.35
C ALA A 144 -6.73 -7.83 -11.52
N SER A 145 -6.09 -8.75 -12.23
CA SER A 145 -6.72 -9.63 -13.21
C SER A 145 -6.06 -11.00 -13.23
N TRP A 146 -6.81 -11.97 -13.75
CA TRP A 146 -6.26 -13.30 -13.98
C TRP A 146 -5.23 -13.26 -15.11
N ASP A 147 -4.07 -13.81 -14.86
CA ASP A 147 -3.03 -14.02 -15.88
C ASP A 147 -2.99 -15.49 -16.28
N ILE A 148 -3.27 -15.76 -17.55
CA ILE A 148 -3.34 -17.11 -18.10
C ILE A 148 -1.95 -17.78 -18.12
N GLN A 149 -0.89 -16.98 -18.30
CA GLN A 149 0.47 -17.53 -18.43
C GLN A 149 0.98 -18.09 -17.12
N THR A 150 0.74 -17.38 -16.02
CA THR A 150 1.13 -17.80 -14.67
C THR A 150 0.05 -18.57 -13.93
N SER A 151 -1.17 -18.67 -14.51
CA SER A 151 -2.35 -19.22 -13.83
C SER A 151 -2.55 -18.63 -12.44
N SER A 152 -2.43 -17.31 -12.34
CA SER A 152 -2.47 -16.58 -11.07
C SER A 152 -3.13 -15.22 -11.24
N TRP A 153 -3.61 -14.66 -10.13
CA TRP A 153 -4.03 -13.27 -10.10
C TRP A 153 -2.82 -12.36 -9.97
N ILE A 154 -2.78 -11.31 -10.76
CA ILE A 154 -1.71 -10.31 -10.74
C ILE A 154 -2.29 -8.89 -10.64
N MET A 155 -1.62 -8.02 -9.90
CA MET A 155 -1.88 -6.58 -9.94
C MET A 155 -1.41 -6.02 -11.28
N ASN A 156 -2.27 -5.27 -11.94
CA ASN A 156 -1.97 -4.67 -13.26
C ASN A 156 -1.29 -3.31 -13.15
N ASP A 157 -1.46 -2.65 -12.03
CA ASP A 157 -1.03 -1.28 -11.80
C ASP A 157 -0.50 -1.16 -10.37
N ASN A 158 0.43 -0.20 -10.14
CA ASN A 158 1.05 0.04 -8.84
C ASN A 158 1.13 1.54 -8.49
N TYR A 159 0.18 2.32 -8.98
CA TYR A 159 0.18 3.76 -8.79
C TYR A 159 -0.28 4.17 -7.40
N THR A 160 0.50 5.05 -6.78
CA THR A 160 0.09 5.76 -5.55
C THR A 160 -0.99 6.81 -5.85
N LYS A 161 -1.62 7.34 -4.81
CA LYS A 161 -2.65 8.40 -4.96
C LYS A 161 -2.08 9.78 -5.32
N GLN A 162 -0.80 9.88 -5.57
CA GLN A 162 -0.18 11.12 -6.01
C GLN A 162 -0.70 11.54 -7.40
N SER A 163 -1.07 12.83 -7.55
CA SER A 163 -1.54 13.37 -8.83
C SER A 163 -0.41 13.55 -9.84
N GLU A 164 0.75 14.01 -9.37
CA GLU A 164 1.94 14.21 -10.19
C GLU A 164 2.61 12.87 -10.49
N ASN A 165 3.08 12.73 -11.74
CA ASN A 165 3.82 11.53 -12.14
C ASN A 165 5.31 11.72 -11.83
N THR A 166 5.75 11.19 -10.70
CA THR A 166 7.14 11.20 -10.25
C THR A 166 7.61 9.76 -10.00
N ILE A 167 8.88 9.58 -9.66
CA ILE A 167 9.42 8.28 -9.25
C ILE A 167 8.66 7.69 -8.06
N LEU A 168 8.07 8.53 -7.20
CA LEU A 168 7.28 8.13 -6.04
C LEU A 168 5.81 7.80 -6.39
N SER A 169 5.43 7.86 -7.67
CA SER A 169 4.14 7.34 -8.12
C SER A 169 4.07 5.81 -8.11
N ASP A 170 5.23 5.13 -8.04
CA ASP A 170 5.36 3.69 -7.85
C ASP A 170 5.34 3.34 -6.35
N ASP A 171 4.57 2.32 -5.97
CA ASP A 171 4.42 1.92 -4.56
C ASP A 171 5.72 1.37 -3.96
N GLY A 172 6.51 0.65 -4.71
CA GLY A 172 7.80 0.11 -4.26
C GLY A 172 8.79 1.22 -3.94
N ASN A 173 8.93 2.20 -4.83
CA ASN A 173 9.78 3.36 -4.63
C ASN A 173 9.30 4.22 -3.46
N SER A 174 7.98 4.36 -3.29
CA SER A 174 7.39 5.08 -2.16
C SER A 174 7.72 4.42 -0.83
N ARG A 175 7.58 3.10 -0.73
CA ARG A 175 7.93 2.34 0.49
C ARG A 175 9.42 2.44 0.80
N LEU A 176 10.29 2.32 -0.21
CA LEU A 176 11.73 2.50 -0.06
C LEU A 176 12.06 3.90 0.47
N HIS A 177 11.48 4.94 -0.14
CA HIS A 177 11.68 6.31 0.29
C HIS A 177 11.26 6.54 1.76
N LEU A 178 10.09 6.03 2.15
CA LEU A 178 9.60 6.13 3.52
C LEU A 178 10.53 5.43 4.51
N ARG A 179 11.03 4.25 4.16
CA ARG A 179 11.98 3.52 4.99
C ARG A 179 13.29 4.28 5.17
N ILE A 180 13.88 4.75 4.07
CA ILE A 180 15.10 5.56 4.11
C ILE A 180 14.90 6.80 5.00
N SER A 181 13.78 7.51 4.83
CA SER A 181 13.45 8.72 5.60
C SER A 181 13.34 8.45 7.11
N LYS A 182 12.91 7.24 7.52
CA LYS A 182 12.82 6.86 8.93
C LYS A 182 14.17 6.43 9.52
N TYR A 183 14.96 5.67 8.76
CA TYR A 183 16.19 5.07 9.28
C TYR A 183 17.39 6.04 9.24
N ILE A 184 17.49 6.93 8.26
CA ILE A 184 18.58 7.91 8.20
C ILE A 184 18.68 8.73 9.48
N PRO A 185 17.61 9.36 10.02
CA PRO A 185 17.69 10.10 11.27
C PRO A 185 18.17 9.25 12.45
N VAL A 186 17.73 7.99 12.53
CA VAL A 186 18.13 7.05 13.61
C VAL A 186 19.63 6.76 13.53
N ILE A 187 20.14 6.48 12.33
CA ILE A 187 21.57 6.24 12.12
C ILE A 187 22.38 7.50 12.44
N LEU A 188 21.93 8.66 11.97
CA LEU A 188 22.63 9.91 12.18
C LEU A 188 22.62 10.39 13.64
N LYS A 189 21.62 10.02 14.45
CA LYS A 189 21.58 10.35 15.89
C LYS A 189 22.86 9.94 16.63
N GLN A 190 23.50 8.83 16.27
CA GLN A 190 24.75 8.36 16.89
C GLN A 190 25.96 9.26 16.59
N PHE A 191 25.86 10.12 15.57
CA PHE A 191 26.93 11.04 15.16
C PHE A 191 26.69 12.47 15.67
N ILE A 192 25.52 12.76 16.25
CA ILE A 192 25.19 14.10 16.79
C ILE A 192 26.20 14.45 17.93
N GLY A 193 26.79 15.63 17.82
CA GLY A 193 27.77 16.11 18.80
C GLY A 193 29.20 15.62 18.56
N ARG A 194 29.45 14.74 17.59
CA ARG A 194 30.81 14.38 17.21
C ARG A 194 31.45 15.48 16.35
N LYS A 195 32.73 15.70 16.56
CA LYS A 195 33.51 16.60 15.70
C LYS A 195 33.61 15.97 14.30
N ILE A 196 33.31 16.76 13.28
CA ILE A 196 33.47 16.30 11.86
C ILE A 196 34.98 16.11 11.63
N THR A 197 35.36 14.90 11.32
CA THR A 197 36.73 14.48 10.97
C THR A 197 36.66 13.55 9.79
N ASP A 198 37.78 13.39 9.07
CA ASP A 198 37.86 12.46 7.94
C ASP A 198 37.42 11.04 8.35
N LYS A 199 37.87 10.59 9.54
CA LYS A 199 37.46 9.29 10.10
C LYS A 199 35.94 9.20 10.31
N LEU A 200 35.26 10.25 10.71
CA LEU A 200 33.79 10.25 10.86
C LEU A 200 33.11 10.11 9.49
N CYS A 201 33.68 10.72 8.45
CA CYS A 201 33.16 10.58 7.08
C CYS A 201 33.32 9.16 6.53
N ASP A 202 34.36 8.45 6.96
CA ASP A 202 34.58 7.04 6.56
C ASP A 202 33.66 6.07 7.33
N ASP A 203 33.14 6.47 8.51
CA ASP A 203 32.27 5.66 9.36
C ASP A 203 30.76 5.79 8.96
N ILE A 204 30.38 6.76 8.10
CA ILE A 204 29.02 6.99 7.61
C ILE A 204 28.80 6.31 6.25
#